data_4f14d0de520b4ef30d28331bbb3ea3b3
#
_entry.id   4f14d0de520b4ef30d28331bbb3ea3b3
#
_cell.length_a   1.000
_cell.length_b   1.000
_cell.length_c   1.000
_cell.angle_alpha   90.00
_cell.angle_beta   90.00
_cell.angle_gamma   90.00
#
_symmetry.space_group_name_H-M   'P 1'
#
loop_
_entity.id
_entity.type
_entity.pdbx_description
1 polymer ?
#
loop_
_entity_poly.entity_id
_entity_poly.type
_entity_poly.pdbx_seq_one_letter_code
_entity_poly.pdbx_strand_id
1 'polypeptide(L)'
;STVYLAWKHGCKPIGTFAHELYATYQGRADVPVAMAQKKVMEDWSTEYDGSLGIALSDNFGFKSFLNDFGLKFAKLFDGCRHDSGDPIRWGEMLIAYYNKIGIDPRTKVGCWSDSLDIDKALAIAKHFNNRIKVSFGIGTYLGATICGTKKKPLSMVMKVVEVNGKPVTKLSDSDGKTMCQNEEYNNYVRQVYDYKSIDDMTVDEIIKILPTFKNVWLTDIYTPMAA
;
A
#
# COMPACT_ATOMS: atom_id res chain seq x y z
N SER A 1 -15.59 0.61 2.96
CA SER A 1 -16.39 -0.12 3.98
C SER A 1 -17.86 0.32 3.93
N THR A 2 -18.76 -0.55 4.32
CA THR A 2 -20.17 -0.24 4.45
C THR A 2 -20.43 0.38 5.82
N VAL A 3 -20.29 1.70 5.92
CA VAL A 3 -20.42 2.45 7.20
C VAL A 3 -21.74 2.15 7.90
N TYR A 4 -22.84 2.04 7.15
CA TYR A 4 -24.15 1.67 7.71
C TYR A 4 -24.14 0.32 8.43
N LEU A 5 -23.55 -0.72 7.82
CA LEU A 5 -23.47 -2.05 8.45
C LEU A 5 -22.51 -2.04 9.65
N ALA A 6 -21.42 -1.32 9.57
CA ALA A 6 -20.52 -1.17 10.70
C ALA A 6 -21.24 -0.53 11.89
N TRP A 7 -21.97 0.57 11.67
CA TRP A 7 -22.79 1.21 12.70
C TRP A 7 -23.86 0.26 13.25
N LYS A 8 -24.62 -0.40 12.37
CA LYS A 8 -25.71 -1.33 12.76
C LYS A 8 -25.22 -2.49 13.63
N HIS A 9 -24.03 -2.98 13.39
CA HIS A 9 -23.47 -4.15 14.10
C HIS A 9 -22.41 -3.78 15.15
N GLY A 10 -22.22 -2.50 15.46
CA GLY A 10 -21.25 -2.04 16.44
C GLY A 10 -19.78 -2.29 16.04
N CYS A 11 -19.49 -2.41 14.74
CA CYS A 11 -18.16 -2.61 14.21
C CYS A 11 -17.50 -1.28 13.87
N LYS A 12 -16.17 -1.21 13.98
CA LYS A 12 -15.40 -0.04 13.54
C LYS A 12 -15.31 -0.02 12.00
N PRO A 13 -15.77 1.07 11.33
CA PRO A 13 -15.54 1.20 9.89
C PRO A 13 -14.06 1.43 9.61
N ILE A 14 -13.50 0.72 8.62
CA ILE A 14 -12.10 0.84 8.22
C ILE A 14 -12.06 1.30 6.76
N GLY A 15 -11.15 2.22 6.46
CA GLY A 15 -10.87 2.70 5.12
C GLY A 15 -9.37 2.86 4.92
N THR A 16 -8.96 2.98 3.65
CA THR A 16 -7.58 3.19 3.24
C THR A 16 -7.51 4.22 2.12
N PHE A 17 -6.30 4.53 1.64
CA PHE A 17 -6.09 5.39 0.48
C PHE A 17 -6.76 4.82 -0.77
N ALA A 18 -7.19 5.73 -1.66
CA ALA A 18 -7.61 5.38 -3.01
C ALA A 18 -6.47 5.62 -4.02
N HIS A 19 -6.45 4.86 -5.12
CA HIS A 19 -5.51 5.10 -6.22
C HIS A 19 -5.70 6.48 -6.84
N GLU A 20 -6.94 6.97 -6.85
CA GLU A 20 -7.31 8.30 -7.37
C GLU A 20 -6.60 9.44 -6.61
N LEU A 21 -6.27 9.23 -5.33
CA LEU A 21 -5.47 10.18 -4.56
C LEU A 21 -4.06 10.34 -5.17
N TYR A 22 -3.39 9.23 -5.47
CA TYR A 22 -2.09 9.26 -6.13
C TYR A 22 -2.16 9.86 -7.55
N ALA A 23 -3.24 9.56 -8.29
CA ALA A 23 -3.48 10.15 -9.61
C ALA A 23 -3.61 11.67 -9.52
N THR A 24 -4.35 12.18 -8.54
CA THR A 24 -4.51 13.62 -8.31
C THR A 24 -3.15 14.30 -8.09
N TYR A 25 -2.27 13.69 -7.32
CA TYR A 25 -0.95 14.26 -7.04
C TYR A 25 -0.02 14.26 -8.25
N GLN A 26 -0.12 13.30 -9.16
CA GLN A 26 0.62 13.32 -10.43
C GLN A 26 0.24 14.52 -11.31
N GLY A 27 -1.03 14.92 -11.30
CA GLY A 27 -1.53 16.06 -12.10
C GLY A 27 -1.31 17.43 -11.48
N ARG A 28 -0.82 17.53 -10.24
CA ARG A 28 -0.53 18.81 -9.58
C ARG A 28 0.67 19.50 -10.24
N ALA A 29 0.60 20.83 -10.32
CA ALA A 29 1.67 21.63 -10.90
C ALA A 29 2.85 21.83 -9.93
N ASP A 30 2.56 21.82 -8.65
CA ASP A 30 3.52 22.05 -7.54
C ASP A 30 4.19 20.77 -7.02
N VAL A 31 3.82 19.59 -7.55
CA VAL A 31 4.37 18.30 -7.13
C VAL A 31 5.07 17.62 -8.31
N PRO A 32 6.39 17.43 -8.27
CA PRO A 32 7.08 16.57 -9.24
C PRO A 32 6.55 15.15 -9.18
N VAL A 33 6.41 14.48 -10.34
CA VAL A 33 5.89 13.09 -10.41
C VAL A 33 6.67 12.15 -9.49
N ALA A 34 7.99 12.26 -9.45
CA ALA A 34 8.86 11.47 -8.56
C ALA A 34 8.58 11.64 -7.06
N MET A 35 7.87 12.70 -6.68
CA MET A 35 7.53 13.00 -5.29
C MET A 35 6.05 12.74 -4.98
N ALA A 36 5.25 12.40 -5.98
CA ALA A 36 3.80 12.28 -5.83
C ALA A 36 3.42 11.28 -4.74
N GLN A 37 4.03 10.09 -4.73
CA GLN A 37 3.76 9.06 -3.73
C GLN A 37 4.12 9.51 -2.32
N LYS A 38 5.29 10.06 -2.14
CA LYS A 38 5.76 10.53 -0.84
C LYS A 38 4.91 11.69 -0.32
N LYS A 39 4.56 12.63 -1.21
CA LYS A 39 3.75 13.80 -0.85
C LYS A 39 2.33 13.41 -0.44
N VAL A 40 1.73 12.40 -1.08
CA VAL A 40 0.45 11.82 -0.63
C VAL A 40 0.53 11.34 0.82
N MET A 41 1.57 10.59 1.17
CA MET A 41 1.73 10.08 2.53
C MET A 41 2.00 11.20 3.54
N GLU A 42 2.75 12.23 3.15
CA GLU A 42 2.98 13.42 3.99
C GLU A 42 1.68 14.18 4.27
N ASP A 43 0.94 14.52 3.23
CA ASP A 43 -0.30 15.27 3.37
C ASP A 43 -1.38 14.48 4.10
N TRP A 44 -1.49 13.17 3.83
CA TRP A 44 -2.40 12.28 4.55
C TRP A 44 -2.08 12.22 6.05
N SER A 45 -0.80 12.08 6.39
CA SER A 45 -0.39 12.02 7.79
C SER A 45 -0.60 13.34 8.53
N THR A 46 -0.51 14.45 7.81
CA THR A 46 -0.79 15.79 8.36
C THR A 46 -2.28 16.03 8.54
N GLU A 47 -3.10 15.67 7.54
CA GLU A 47 -4.56 15.88 7.56
C GLU A 47 -5.23 15.05 8.66
N TYR A 48 -4.81 13.80 8.82
CA TYR A 48 -5.44 12.85 9.76
C TYR A 48 -4.66 12.66 11.05
N ASP A 49 -3.60 13.42 11.26
CA ASP A 49 -2.79 13.39 12.47
C ASP A 49 -2.34 11.97 12.88
N GLY A 50 -1.93 11.19 11.88
CA GLY A 50 -1.54 9.79 12.02
C GLY A 50 -2.69 8.78 12.09
N SER A 51 -3.96 9.23 12.14
CA SER A 51 -5.13 8.34 12.05
C SER A 51 -5.33 7.82 10.62
N LEU A 52 -6.18 6.80 10.44
CA LEU A 52 -6.42 6.13 9.14
C LEU A 52 -5.13 5.63 8.48
N GLY A 53 -4.23 5.11 9.28
CA GLY A 53 -2.84 4.84 8.96
C GLY A 53 -2.61 3.55 8.15
N ILE A 54 -3.43 3.21 7.15
CA ILE A 54 -3.19 2.08 6.24
C ILE A 54 -2.84 2.61 4.86
N ALA A 55 -1.56 2.56 4.49
CA ALA A 55 -1.06 3.08 3.22
C ALA A 55 -1.26 2.08 2.07
N LEU A 56 -1.80 2.55 0.95
CA LEU A 56 -1.91 1.76 -0.28
C LEU A 56 -0.54 1.65 -0.95
N SER A 57 -0.11 0.44 -1.32
CA SER A 57 1.29 0.17 -1.62
C SER A 57 1.62 -0.15 -3.08
N ASP A 58 0.62 -0.20 -3.99
CA ASP A 58 0.83 -0.70 -5.35
C ASP A 58 0.66 0.33 -6.48
N ASN A 59 0.45 1.61 -6.16
CA ASN A 59 0.15 2.59 -7.22
C ASN A 59 1.30 2.74 -8.23
N PHE A 60 2.54 2.75 -7.76
CA PHE A 60 3.75 2.81 -8.59
C PHE A 60 4.63 1.57 -8.43
N GLY A 61 4.03 0.46 -7.94
CA GLY A 61 4.70 -0.79 -7.59
C GLY A 61 5.23 -0.80 -6.15
N PHE A 62 5.20 -1.97 -5.54
CA PHE A 62 5.52 -2.15 -4.12
C PHE A 62 6.98 -1.83 -3.78
N LYS A 63 7.92 -2.12 -4.71
CA LYS A 63 9.34 -1.78 -4.54
C LYS A 63 9.53 -0.28 -4.31
N SER A 64 8.96 0.55 -5.20
CA SER A 64 9.08 2.01 -5.10
C SER A 64 8.35 2.55 -3.87
N PHE A 65 7.22 1.95 -3.52
CA PHE A 65 6.50 2.28 -2.30
C PHE A 65 7.37 2.10 -1.06
N LEU A 66 8.06 0.98 -0.89
CA LEU A 66 8.93 0.73 0.27
C LEU A 66 10.08 1.72 0.37
N ASN A 67 10.63 2.18 -0.76
CA ASN A 67 11.66 3.22 -0.80
C ASN A 67 11.13 4.56 -0.25
N ASP A 68 9.93 4.97 -0.69
CA ASP A 68 9.33 6.24 -0.28
C ASP A 68 8.74 6.17 1.15
N PHE A 69 8.24 5.00 1.54
CA PHE A 69 7.65 4.77 2.86
C PHE A 69 8.67 5.01 3.98
N GLY A 70 9.84 4.44 3.85
CA GLY A 70 10.97 4.70 4.75
C GLY A 70 10.63 4.53 6.22
N LEU A 71 11.60 4.85 7.10
CA LEU A 71 11.43 4.68 8.55
C LEU A 71 10.37 5.63 9.14
N LYS A 72 10.27 6.87 8.60
CA LYS A 72 9.33 7.89 9.09
C LYS A 72 7.88 7.39 9.02
N PHE A 73 7.45 7.01 7.80
CA PHE A 73 6.06 6.57 7.61
C PHE A 73 5.82 5.18 8.17
N ALA A 74 6.83 4.30 8.14
CA ALA A 74 6.75 2.99 8.76
C ALA A 74 6.52 3.05 10.27
N LYS A 75 7.00 4.09 10.95
CA LYS A 75 6.69 4.35 12.36
C LYS A 75 5.31 4.97 12.55
N LEU A 76 4.95 5.92 11.68
CA LEU A 76 3.74 6.72 11.81
C LEU A 76 2.47 5.95 11.43
N PHE A 77 2.53 5.18 10.33
CA PHE A 77 1.38 4.44 9.84
C PHE A 77 1.16 3.13 10.58
N ASP A 78 -0.11 2.72 10.72
CA ASP A 78 -0.49 1.43 11.31
C ASP A 78 -0.08 0.25 10.45
N GLY A 79 -0.02 0.42 9.14
CA GLY A 79 0.34 -0.64 8.21
C GLY A 79 0.17 -0.29 6.74
N CYS A 80 0.16 -1.34 5.90
CA CYS A 80 0.09 -1.23 4.45
C CYS A 80 -1.06 -2.06 3.87
N ARG A 81 -1.56 -1.65 2.69
CA ARG A 81 -2.59 -2.36 1.93
C ARG A 81 -2.01 -3.00 0.68
N HIS A 82 -2.26 -4.30 0.53
CA HIS A 82 -2.08 -5.08 -0.68
C HIS A 82 -3.29 -4.93 -1.60
N ASP A 83 -3.07 -4.58 -2.86
CA ASP A 83 -4.15 -4.46 -3.87
C ASP A 83 -3.76 -5.07 -5.24
N SER A 84 -2.57 -5.65 -5.35
CA SER A 84 -2.09 -6.38 -6.54
C SER A 84 -0.83 -7.21 -6.24
N GLY A 85 -0.50 -8.16 -7.12
CA GLY A 85 0.60 -9.11 -6.98
C GLY A 85 0.25 -10.30 -6.08
N ASP A 86 1.20 -11.23 -5.90
CA ASP A 86 1.01 -12.39 -5.04
C ASP A 86 0.86 -11.98 -3.56
N PRO A 87 -0.24 -12.33 -2.88
CA PRO A 87 -0.53 -11.87 -1.52
C PRO A 87 0.43 -12.42 -0.48
N ILE A 88 0.95 -13.63 -0.67
CA ILE A 88 1.90 -14.24 0.27
C ILE A 88 3.26 -13.57 0.11
N ARG A 89 3.74 -13.43 -1.12
CA ARG A 89 5.01 -12.77 -1.43
C ARG A 89 5.02 -11.33 -0.92
N TRP A 90 3.95 -10.56 -1.17
CA TRP A 90 3.81 -9.20 -0.65
C TRP A 90 3.93 -9.14 0.87
N GLY A 91 3.25 -10.02 1.58
CA GLY A 91 3.29 -10.06 3.05
C GLY A 91 4.67 -10.45 3.59
N GLU A 92 5.36 -11.42 2.96
CA GLU A 92 6.72 -11.80 3.32
C GLU A 92 7.71 -10.64 3.11
N MET A 93 7.59 -9.93 1.99
CA MET A 93 8.42 -8.75 1.69
C MET A 93 8.16 -7.62 2.70
N LEU A 94 6.90 -7.38 3.07
CA LEU A 94 6.54 -6.36 4.06
C LEU A 94 7.12 -6.69 5.45
N ILE A 95 7.02 -7.94 5.90
CA ILE A 95 7.60 -8.39 7.16
C ILE A 95 9.13 -8.25 7.14
N ALA A 96 9.76 -8.69 6.06
CA ALA A 96 11.20 -8.57 5.89
C ALA A 96 11.67 -7.10 5.90
N TYR A 97 10.90 -6.22 5.26
CA TYR A 97 11.13 -4.79 5.28
C TYR A 97 11.06 -4.21 6.69
N TYR A 98 9.99 -4.48 7.46
CA TYR A 98 9.88 -3.99 8.83
C TYR A 98 11.03 -4.48 9.72
N ASN A 99 11.41 -5.76 9.62
CA ASN A 99 12.55 -6.31 10.34
C ASN A 99 13.85 -5.58 9.98
N LYS A 100 14.09 -5.31 8.68
CA LYS A 100 15.29 -4.61 8.22
C LYS A 100 15.41 -3.20 8.78
N ILE A 101 14.30 -2.48 8.92
CA ILE A 101 14.27 -1.11 9.45
C ILE A 101 14.09 -1.06 10.97
N GLY A 102 14.13 -2.21 11.67
CA GLY A 102 14.05 -2.29 13.13
C GLY A 102 12.68 -2.06 13.73
N ILE A 103 11.61 -2.35 12.97
CA ILE A 103 10.23 -2.29 13.47
C ILE A 103 9.70 -3.72 13.63
N ASP A 104 9.13 -4.02 14.80
CA ASP A 104 8.46 -5.31 15.01
C ASP A 104 7.18 -5.41 14.14
N PRO A 105 7.14 -6.30 13.13
CA PRO A 105 5.99 -6.43 12.24
C PRO A 105 4.71 -6.85 12.97
N ARG A 106 4.80 -7.49 14.15
CA ARG A 106 3.63 -7.86 14.96
C ARG A 106 2.85 -6.65 15.50
N THR A 107 3.48 -5.48 15.51
CA THR A 107 2.84 -4.21 15.87
C THR A 107 2.08 -3.59 14.69
N LYS A 108 2.34 -4.04 13.47
CA LYS A 108 1.84 -3.49 12.21
C LYS A 108 0.71 -4.31 11.60
N VAL A 109 -0.03 -3.71 10.67
CA VAL A 109 -1.16 -4.31 9.98
C VAL A 109 -0.81 -4.54 8.50
N GLY A 110 -0.96 -5.78 8.03
CA GLY A 110 -1.13 -6.08 6.62
C GLY A 110 -2.62 -6.11 6.28
N CYS A 111 -3.05 -5.29 5.35
CA CYS A 111 -4.43 -5.26 4.87
C CYS A 111 -4.50 -5.81 3.44
N TRP A 112 -4.95 -7.04 3.28
CA TRP A 112 -5.13 -7.67 1.97
C TRP A 112 -6.51 -7.33 1.40
N SER A 113 -6.55 -6.87 0.13
CA SER A 113 -7.80 -6.42 -0.48
C SER A 113 -7.95 -6.74 -1.96
N ASP A 114 -7.06 -7.56 -2.52
CA ASP A 114 -7.16 -7.96 -3.93
C ASP A 114 -7.85 -9.32 -4.10
N SER A 115 -8.95 -9.34 -4.85
CA SER A 115 -9.61 -10.53 -5.36
C SER A 115 -9.85 -11.64 -4.32
N LEU A 116 -10.19 -11.22 -3.08
CA LEU A 116 -10.37 -12.12 -1.95
C LEU A 116 -11.77 -12.73 -1.93
N ASP A 117 -11.78 -14.00 -1.57
CA ASP A 117 -12.90 -14.72 -0.98
C ASP A 117 -12.57 -15.11 0.47
N ILE A 118 -13.50 -15.78 1.15
CA ILE A 118 -13.31 -16.16 2.55
C ILE A 118 -12.19 -17.20 2.70
N ASP A 119 -12.11 -18.18 1.78
CA ASP A 119 -11.12 -19.26 1.87
C ASP A 119 -9.69 -18.71 1.70
N LYS A 120 -9.48 -17.81 0.72
CA LYS A 120 -8.21 -17.11 0.55
C LYS A 120 -7.86 -16.26 1.77
N ALA A 121 -8.81 -15.52 2.33
CA ALA A 121 -8.59 -14.73 3.53
C ALA A 121 -8.17 -15.60 4.71
N LEU A 122 -8.81 -16.76 4.91
CA LEU A 122 -8.45 -17.72 5.95
C LEU A 122 -7.05 -18.33 5.72
N ALA A 123 -6.71 -18.65 4.47
CA ALA A 123 -5.37 -19.17 4.13
C ALA A 123 -4.28 -18.13 4.44
N ILE A 124 -4.49 -16.87 4.05
CA ILE A 124 -3.57 -15.75 4.37
C ILE A 124 -3.47 -15.55 5.89
N ALA A 125 -4.61 -15.54 6.60
CA ALA A 125 -4.61 -15.40 8.06
C ALA A 125 -3.82 -16.51 8.75
N LYS A 126 -3.96 -17.75 8.29
CA LYS A 126 -3.20 -18.90 8.81
C LYS A 126 -1.70 -18.76 8.54
N HIS A 127 -1.33 -18.32 7.33
CA HIS A 127 0.08 -18.17 6.94
C HIS A 127 0.80 -17.09 7.77
N PHE A 128 0.15 -15.96 8.02
CA PHE A 128 0.74 -14.83 8.74
C PHE A 128 0.42 -14.79 10.24
N ASN A 129 -0.18 -15.84 10.78
CA ASN A 129 -0.55 -15.92 12.20
C ASN A 129 0.63 -15.59 13.10
N ASN A 130 0.43 -14.68 14.05
CA ASN A 130 1.44 -14.19 15.01
C ASN A 130 2.68 -13.52 14.40
N ARG A 131 2.69 -13.25 13.09
CA ARG A 131 3.81 -12.61 12.38
C ARG A 131 3.54 -11.14 12.05
N ILE A 132 2.31 -10.82 11.71
CA ILE A 132 1.79 -9.47 11.45
C ILE A 132 0.30 -9.49 11.75
N LYS A 133 -0.28 -8.35 12.14
CA LYS A 133 -1.74 -8.24 12.27
C LYS A 133 -2.38 -8.28 10.89
N VAL A 134 -3.41 -9.10 10.71
CA VAL A 134 -4.09 -9.25 9.41
C VAL A 134 -5.42 -8.53 9.39
N SER A 135 -5.73 -7.90 8.26
CA SER A 135 -7.02 -7.31 7.95
C SER A 135 -7.38 -7.60 6.50
N PHE A 136 -8.67 -7.69 6.18
CA PHE A 136 -9.13 -8.10 4.86
C PHE A 136 -10.21 -7.18 4.31
N GLY A 137 -10.03 -6.75 3.06
CA GLY A 137 -11.04 -6.07 2.27
C GLY A 137 -11.67 -7.06 1.28
N ILE A 138 -12.88 -7.56 1.56
CA ILE A 138 -13.61 -8.43 0.66
C ILE A 138 -14.76 -7.63 0.05
N GLY A 139 -14.68 -7.35 -1.25
CA GLY A 139 -15.63 -6.51 -1.96
C GLY A 139 -16.74 -7.31 -2.63
N THR A 140 -16.69 -7.36 -3.94
CA THR A 140 -17.72 -7.95 -4.83
C THR A 140 -18.10 -9.37 -4.46
N TYR A 141 -17.14 -10.21 -4.07
CA TYR A 141 -17.40 -11.60 -3.72
C TYR A 141 -18.38 -11.73 -2.54
N LEU A 142 -18.17 -10.96 -1.47
CA LEU A 142 -19.02 -11.01 -0.30
C LEU A 142 -20.44 -10.52 -0.62
N GLY A 143 -20.58 -9.41 -1.35
CA GLY A 143 -21.87 -8.88 -1.78
C GLY A 143 -22.62 -9.81 -2.73
N ALA A 144 -21.95 -10.42 -3.69
CA ALA A 144 -22.53 -11.36 -4.64
C ALA A 144 -23.01 -12.66 -3.97
N THR A 145 -22.24 -13.15 -2.99
CA THR A 145 -22.57 -14.40 -2.26
C THR A 145 -23.77 -14.21 -1.33
N ILE A 146 -23.85 -13.09 -0.63
CA ILE A 146 -24.95 -12.78 0.30
C ILE A 146 -26.28 -12.62 -0.44
N CYS A 147 -26.27 -12.09 -1.66
CA CYS A 147 -27.48 -11.91 -2.45
C CYS A 147 -28.08 -13.22 -3.00
N GLY A 148 -27.39 -14.37 -2.85
CA GLY A 148 -27.90 -15.68 -3.25
C GLY A 148 -28.22 -15.82 -4.74
N THR A 149 -27.75 -14.92 -5.58
CA THR A 149 -28.01 -14.92 -7.01
C THR A 149 -26.90 -15.66 -7.76
N LYS A 150 -27.29 -16.54 -8.70
CA LYS A 150 -26.36 -17.17 -9.67
C LYS A 150 -25.88 -16.17 -10.74
N LYS A 151 -26.36 -14.94 -10.74
CA LYS A 151 -25.95 -13.91 -11.71
C LYS A 151 -24.58 -13.36 -11.32
N LYS A 152 -23.67 -13.25 -12.29
CA LYS A 152 -22.39 -12.56 -12.07
C LYS A 152 -22.66 -11.11 -11.67
N PRO A 153 -22.06 -10.62 -10.60
CA PRO A 153 -22.20 -9.22 -10.21
C PRO A 153 -21.64 -8.32 -11.31
N LEU A 154 -22.19 -7.12 -11.42
CA LEU A 154 -21.60 -6.11 -12.27
C LEU A 154 -20.23 -5.75 -11.69
N SER A 155 -19.17 -5.98 -12.46
CA SER A 155 -17.81 -5.54 -12.14
C SER A 155 -17.47 -4.33 -12.98
N MET A 156 -17.44 -3.17 -12.36
CA MET A 156 -17.12 -1.89 -13.02
C MET A 156 -16.01 -1.21 -12.24
N VAL A 157 -14.95 -0.83 -12.95
CA VAL A 157 -13.82 -0.07 -12.40
C VAL A 157 -13.74 1.25 -13.15
N MET A 158 -13.75 2.35 -12.41
CA MET A 158 -13.48 3.68 -12.94
C MET A 158 -12.16 4.20 -12.36
N LYS A 159 -11.31 4.73 -13.22
CA LYS A 159 -10.02 5.32 -12.83
C LYS A 159 -9.84 6.68 -13.44
N VAL A 160 -9.21 7.59 -12.71
CA VAL A 160 -8.79 8.89 -13.23
C VAL A 160 -7.62 8.66 -14.18
N VAL A 161 -7.70 9.22 -15.38
CA VAL A 161 -6.68 9.10 -16.43
C VAL A 161 -6.05 10.43 -16.81
N GLU A 162 -6.65 11.53 -16.37
CA GLU A 162 -6.13 12.88 -16.59
C GLU A 162 -6.50 13.79 -15.40
N VAL A 163 -5.58 14.64 -14.99
CA VAL A 163 -5.77 15.66 -13.94
C VAL A 163 -5.08 16.94 -14.37
N ASN A 164 -5.81 18.06 -14.40
CA ASN A 164 -5.31 19.37 -14.82
C ASN A 164 -4.67 19.37 -16.22
N GLY A 165 -5.23 18.62 -17.17
CA GLY A 165 -4.69 18.50 -18.53
C GLY A 165 -3.41 17.66 -18.64
N LYS A 166 -3.02 16.94 -17.58
CA LYS A 166 -1.87 16.03 -17.56
C LYS A 166 -2.34 14.58 -17.46
N PRO A 167 -1.78 13.66 -18.26
CA PRO A 167 -2.04 12.24 -18.08
C PRO A 167 -1.59 11.78 -16.71
N VAL A 168 -2.29 10.79 -16.15
CA VAL A 168 -1.92 10.14 -14.89
C VAL A 168 -1.99 8.62 -15.05
N THR A 169 -1.24 7.89 -14.23
CA THR A 169 -1.16 6.44 -14.33
C THR A 169 -1.22 5.74 -12.98
N LYS A 170 -1.73 4.52 -12.99
CA LYS A 170 -1.54 3.50 -11.97
C LYS A 170 -0.75 2.35 -12.60
N LEU A 171 0.42 2.01 -12.08
CA LEU A 171 1.25 0.92 -12.60
C LEU A 171 0.76 -0.46 -12.13
N SER A 172 0.51 -0.62 -10.82
CA SER A 172 0.12 -1.90 -10.22
C SER A 172 1.22 -2.99 -10.27
N ASP A 173 1.13 -3.98 -9.41
CA ASP A 173 2.05 -5.14 -9.40
C ASP A 173 1.48 -6.37 -10.14
N SER A 174 0.28 -6.27 -10.71
CA SER A 174 -0.34 -7.34 -11.50
C SER A 174 -0.47 -6.96 -12.96
N ASP A 175 -0.19 -7.90 -13.84
CA ASP A 175 -0.43 -7.74 -15.27
C ASP A 175 -1.89 -7.41 -15.58
N GLY A 176 -2.11 -6.48 -16.50
CA GLY A 176 -3.45 -6.05 -16.91
C GLY A 176 -4.18 -5.11 -15.93
N LYS A 177 -3.60 -4.79 -14.77
CA LYS A 177 -4.14 -3.80 -13.83
C LYS A 177 -3.55 -2.40 -13.99
N THR A 178 -2.59 -2.22 -14.87
CA THR A 178 -2.07 -0.90 -15.26
C THR A 178 -3.18 -0.09 -15.93
N MET A 179 -3.36 1.15 -15.49
CA MET A 179 -4.39 2.06 -16.02
C MET A 179 -3.72 3.38 -16.43
N CYS A 180 -3.58 3.57 -17.73
CA CYS A 180 -3.08 4.80 -18.36
C CYS A 180 -3.59 4.88 -19.79
N GLN A 181 -4.00 6.06 -20.24
CA GLN A 181 -4.37 6.29 -21.65
C GLN A 181 -3.19 6.80 -22.50
N ASN A 182 -2.11 7.24 -21.88
CA ASN A 182 -0.93 7.76 -22.54
C ASN A 182 0.27 6.82 -22.27
N GLU A 183 0.68 6.06 -23.29
CA GLU A 183 1.74 5.06 -23.15
C GLU A 183 3.13 5.69 -22.91
N GLU A 184 3.41 6.84 -23.52
CA GLU A 184 4.68 7.56 -23.29
C GLU A 184 4.77 8.01 -21.84
N TYR A 185 3.69 8.56 -21.31
CA TYR A 185 3.63 8.96 -19.92
C TYR A 185 3.75 7.75 -18.98
N ASN A 186 3.10 6.64 -19.31
CA ASN A 186 3.21 5.41 -18.54
C ASN A 186 4.66 4.91 -18.48
N ASN A 187 5.37 4.93 -19.60
CA ASN A 187 6.78 4.54 -19.67
C ASN A 187 7.68 5.52 -18.90
N TYR A 188 7.40 6.81 -18.99
CA TYR A 188 8.09 7.83 -18.20
C TYR A 188 7.94 7.56 -16.69
N VAL A 189 6.73 7.30 -16.20
CA VAL A 189 6.49 7.02 -14.78
C VAL A 189 7.15 5.71 -14.33
N ARG A 190 7.17 4.67 -15.19
CA ARG A 190 7.94 3.43 -14.94
C ARG A 190 9.42 3.71 -14.73
N GLN A 191 10.01 4.58 -15.52
CA GLN A 191 11.42 4.99 -15.36
C GLN A 191 11.63 5.80 -14.09
N VAL A 192 10.77 6.78 -13.81
CA VAL A 192 10.85 7.65 -12.61
C VAL A 192 10.86 6.84 -11.33
N TYR A 193 10.03 5.80 -11.25
CA TYR A 193 9.89 4.96 -10.06
C TYR A 193 10.75 3.69 -10.10
N ASP A 194 11.61 3.52 -11.11
CA ASP A 194 12.40 2.29 -11.30
C ASP A 194 11.52 1.04 -11.09
N TYR A 195 10.37 1.05 -11.81
CA TYR A 195 9.31 0.09 -11.61
C TYR A 195 9.75 -1.33 -11.94
N LYS A 196 9.47 -2.24 -11.00
CA LYS A 196 9.56 -3.69 -11.17
C LYS A 196 8.41 -4.32 -10.39
N SER A 197 7.69 -5.26 -11.00
CA SER A 197 6.64 -6.00 -10.32
C SER A 197 7.22 -6.86 -9.19
N ILE A 198 6.49 -6.99 -8.09
CA ILE A 198 6.88 -7.91 -7.00
C ILE A 198 6.86 -9.37 -7.43
N ASP A 199 6.07 -9.72 -8.45
CA ASP A 199 6.01 -11.08 -8.98
C ASP A 199 7.32 -11.48 -9.68
N ASP A 200 8.11 -10.49 -10.12
CA ASP A 200 9.44 -10.66 -10.71
C ASP A 200 10.60 -10.52 -9.71
N MET A 201 10.31 -10.42 -8.41
CA MET A 201 11.33 -10.19 -7.38
C MET A 201 11.26 -11.22 -6.26
N THR A 202 12.42 -11.56 -5.72
CA THR A 202 12.53 -12.32 -4.47
C THR A 202 12.55 -11.40 -3.24
N VAL A 203 12.24 -11.95 -2.06
CA VAL A 203 12.35 -11.21 -0.79
C VAL A 203 13.78 -10.72 -0.56
N ASP A 204 14.79 -11.54 -0.87
CA ASP A 204 16.20 -11.16 -0.70
C ASP A 204 16.63 -10.02 -1.63
N GLU A 205 16.12 -9.99 -2.86
CA GLU A 205 16.38 -8.89 -3.79
C GLU A 205 15.81 -7.58 -3.27
N ILE A 206 14.56 -7.58 -2.77
CA ILE A 206 13.94 -6.36 -2.24
C ILE A 206 14.70 -5.86 -1.00
N ILE A 207 15.13 -6.76 -0.13
CA ILE A 207 15.92 -6.40 1.06
C ILE A 207 17.25 -5.77 0.68
N LYS A 208 17.92 -6.26 -0.35
CA LYS A 208 19.21 -5.71 -0.80
C LYS A 208 19.14 -4.28 -1.32
N ILE A 209 18.06 -3.96 -2.06
CA ILE A 209 17.92 -2.65 -2.70
C ILE A 209 17.35 -1.57 -1.79
N LEU A 210 16.70 -1.95 -0.69
CA LEU A 210 16.13 -0.99 0.26
C LEU A 210 17.24 -0.26 1.04
N PRO A 211 17.09 1.06 1.27
CA PRO A 211 18.07 1.83 2.01
C PRO A 211 18.26 1.27 3.42
N THR A 212 19.52 1.22 3.85
CA THR A 212 19.84 0.86 5.24
C THR A 212 19.70 2.13 6.09
N PHE A 213 18.70 2.16 6.95
CA PHE A 213 18.58 3.24 7.93
C PHE A 213 19.55 2.96 9.08
N LYS A 214 20.49 3.88 9.35
CA LYS A 214 21.30 3.82 10.56
C LYS A 214 20.34 3.98 11.75
N ASN A 215 20.26 2.96 12.59
CA ASN A 215 19.65 3.10 13.91
C ASN A 215 20.56 4.04 14.71
N VAL A 216 20.17 5.30 14.83
CA VAL A 216 20.79 6.22 15.78
C VAL A 216 20.25 5.80 17.16
N TRP A 217 21.03 5.03 17.90
CA TRP A 217 20.72 4.71 19.28
C TRP A 217 20.86 5.97 20.13
N LEU A 218 20.04 6.13 21.16
CA LEU A 218 20.15 7.23 22.12
C LEU A 218 21.54 7.34 22.73
N THR A 219 22.30 6.23 22.79
CA THR A 219 23.70 6.18 23.21
C THR A 219 24.64 6.99 22.32
N ASP A 220 24.30 7.20 21.03
CA ASP A 220 25.12 7.98 20.09
C ASP A 220 24.89 9.51 20.23
N ILE A 221 23.85 9.90 20.98
CA ILE A 221 23.46 11.30 21.20
C ILE A 221 23.97 11.78 22.56
N TYR A 222 24.16 10.89 23.51
CA TYR A 222 24.71 11.21 24.84
C TYR A 222 26.23 10.94 24.87
N THR A 223 27.00 11.90 24.38
CA THR A 223 28.38 12.06 24.84
C THR A 223 28.28 12.82 26.17
N PRO A 224 28.68 12.27 27.33
CA PRO A 224 28.75 13.06 28.55
C PRO A 224 29.72 14.22 28.28
N MET A 225 29.26 15.44 28.46
CA MET A 225 30.22 16.55 28.53
C MET A 225 31.19 16.21 29.66
N ALA A 226 32.44 16.04 29.33
CA ALA A 226 33.49 15.90 30.31
C ALA A 226 33.48 17.15 31.22
N ALA A 227 33.33 16.92 32.52
CA ALA A 227 33.40 17.95 33.55
C ALA A 227 34.80 18.51 33.68
#